data_1b4cb3aa95836576d275e2c243a76fd2
#
_entry.id   1b4cb3aa95836576d275e2c243a76fd2
#
_cell.length_a   1.000
_cell.length_b   1.000
_cell.length_c   1.000
_cell.angle_alpha   90.00
_cell.angle_beta   90.00
_cell.angle_gamma   90.00
#
_symmetry.space_group_name_H-M   'P 1'
#
loop_
_entity.id
_entity.type
_entity.pdbx_description
1 polymer ?
#
loop_
_entity_poly.entity_id
_entity_poly.type
_entity_poly.pdbx_seq_one_letter_code
_entity_poly.pdbx_strand_id
1 'polypeptide(L)'
;PLSRRQRQMCIRDSNMTIFASDNVTAACPEVIQAINNANNGNVDSYGDDQWTNNLERKFSELFEKKVKVFTAITGTAANSLALSAITPNYGNIYCHKISHINVDECGAPEFFTGGAKLITIDGFNGKFSAEDLRKNIRGEGVVHNTQPSTVSITQSCETGVVYKIDEIEKITKIAKKNNMKVHMDGARFSNAVVSLKKTPAEITWKSGIDVLTFGGTKNGCLDAEAIIFFKSEDIKNFKYLQKRSGQLLSLSLIHISEPTRR
;
A
#
# COMPACT_ATOMS: atom_id res chain seq x y z
N PRO A 1 -25.39 -33.20 -21.83
CA PRO A 1 -24.51 -32.06 -21.54
C PRO A 1 -25.18 -31.14 -20.54
N LEU A 2 -24.50 -30.83 -19.44
CA LEU A 2 -24.97 -29.90 -18.43
C LEU A 2 -25.25 -28.50 -19.04
N SER A 3 -26.37 -27.89 -18.72
CA SER A 3 -26.69 -26.53 -19.13
C SER A 3 -25.64 -25.52 -18.64
N ARG A 4 -25.54 -24.34 -19.29
CA ARG A 4 -24.61 -23.28 -18.88
C ARG A 4 -24.78 -22.89 -17.40
N ARG A 5 -26.02 -22.89 -16.91
CA ARG A 5 -26.39 -22.61 -15.52
C ARG A 5 -25.94 -23.71 -14.55
N GLN A 6 -26.03 -24.97 -14.96
CA GLN A 6 -25.55 -26.12 -14.15
C GLN A 6 -24.02 -26.17 -14.11
N ARG A 7 -23.32 -25.81 -15.20
CA ARG A 7 -21.86 -25.66 -15.21
C ARG A 7 -21.39 -24.51 -14.29
N GLN A 8 -22.09 -23.41 -14.24
CA GLN A 8 -21.79 -22.31 -13.31
C GLN A 8 -22.08 -22.68 -11.87
N MET A 9 -23.14 -23.48 -11.59
CA MET A 9 -23.40 -24.02 -10.24
C MET A 9 -22.30 -25.00 -9.82
N CYS A 10 -21.90 -25.94 -10.68
CA CYS A 10 -20.81 -26.89 -10.38
C CYS A 10 -19.47 -26.19 -10.09
N ILE A 11 -19.20 -25.04 -10.71
CA ILE A 11 -17.99 -24.26 -10.43
C ILE A 11 -18.09 -23.54 -9.06
N ARG A 12 -19.28 -23.10 -8.67
CA ARG A 12 -19.50 -22.49 -7.33
C ARG A 12 -19.45 -23.47 -6.17
N ASP A 13 -19.84 -24.71 -6.42
CA ASP A 13 -19.88 -25.77 -5.41
C ASP A 13 -18.60 -26.62 -5.37
N SER A 14 -17.63 -26.35 -6.22
CA SER A 14 -16.34 -27.03 -6.15
C SER A 14 -15.50 -26.40 -5.03
N ASN A 15 -15.21 -27.16 -3.98
CA ASN A 15 -14.19 -26.87 -2.96
C ASN A 15 -12.76 -26.91 -3.54
N MET A 16 -12.59 -26.53 -4.80
CA MET A 16 -11.28 -26.50 -5.44
C MET A 16 -10.54 -25.23 -4.98
N THR A 17 -9.46 -25.42 -4.27
CA THR A 17 -8.53 -24.35 -3.95
C THR A 17 -7.85 -23.89 -5.25
N ILE A 18 -8.02 -22.62 -5.59
CA ILE A 18 -7.42 -22.00 -6.78
C ILE A 18 -6.10 -21.37 -6.36
N PHE A 19 -4.99 -21.85 -6.91
CA PHE A 19 -3.64 -21.31 -6.68
C PHE A 19 -3.18 -20.37 -7.81
N ALA A 20 -4.11 -19.72 -8.51
CA ALA A 20 -3.77 -18.82 -9.61
C ALA A 20 -3.26 -17.45 -9.11
N SER A 21 -4.00 -16.81 -8.21
CA SER A 21 -3.67 -15.52 -7.62
C SER A 21 -4.58 -15.23 -6.44
N ASP A 22 -4.11 -14.45 -5.47
CA ASP A 22 -4.95 -13.88 -4.39
C ASP A 22 -5.94 -12.81 -4.89
N ASN A 23 -5.79 -12.33 -6.13
CA ASN A 23 -6.74 -11.42 -6.79
C ASN A 23 -8.02 -12.10 -7.31
N VAL A 24 -8.13 -13.43 -7.32
CA VAL A 24 -9.32 -14.14 -7.83
C VAL A 24 -10.35 -14.44 -6.75
N THR A 25 -10.08 -14.07 -5.51
CA THR A 25 -10.95 -14.31 -4.36
C THR A 25 -12.04 -13.24 -4.29
N ALA A 26 -13.28 -13.65 -4.07
CA ALA A 26 -14.39 -12.73 -3.83
C ALA A 26 -14.23 -12.01 -2.48
N ALA A 27 -14.92 -10.86 -2.33
CA ALA A 27 -15.00 -10.19 -1.04
C ALA A 27 -15.64 -11.10 0.02
N CYS A 28 -15.18 -10.98 1.27
CA CYS A 28 -15.74 -11.79 2.35
C CYS A 28 -17.19 -11.35 2.68
N PRO A 29 -18.02 -12.27 3.20
CA PRO A 29 -19.44 -11.97 3.50
C PRO A 29 -19.61 -10.78 4.44
N GLU A 30 -18.71 -10.59 5.39
CA GLU A 30 -18.72 -9.50 6.36
C GLU A 30 -18.56 -8.14 5.69
N VAL A 31 -17.71 -8.04 4.65
CA VAL A 31 -17.54 -6.83 3.85
C VAL A 31 -18.81 -6.52 3.07
N ILE A 32 -19.42 -7.52 2.43
CA ILE A 32 -20.69 -7.34 1.71
C ILE A 32 -21.81 -6.89 2.68
N GLN A 33 -21.87 -7.46 3.89
CA GLN A 33 -22.82 -7.03 4.90
C GLN A 33 -22.56 -5.59 5.37
N ALA A 34 -21.30 -5.20 5.53
CA ALA A 34 -20.92 -3.83 5.90
C ALA A 34 -21.34 -2.82 4.82
N ILE A 35 -21.17 -3.16 3.52
CA ILE A 35 -21.67 -2.35 2.41
C ILE A 35 -23.18 -2.17 2.49
N ASN A 36 -23.93 -3.26 2.68
CA ASN A 36 -25.38 -3.20 2.80
C ASN A 36 -25.82 -2.31 3.97
N ASN A 37 -25.16 -2.40 5.11
CA ASN A 37 -25.44 -1.59 6.28
C ASN A 37 -25.12 -0.11 6.07
N ALA A 38 -24.02 0.17 5.36
CA ALA A 38 -23.58 1.53 5.06
C ALA A 38 -24.41 2.20 3.96
N ASN A 39 -25.00 1.42 3.05
CA ASN A 39 -25.88 1.90 1.99
C ASN A 39 -27.27 2.27 2.50
N ASN A 40 -27.34 3.06 3.58
CA ASN A 40 -28.59 3.46 4.23
C ASN A 40 -28.55 4.94 4.63
N GLY A 41 -29.52 5.70 4.17
CA GLY A 41 -29.63 7.13 4.44
C GLY A 41 -28.70 7.99 3.56
N ASN A 42 -28.46 9.22 4.01
CA ASN A 42 -27.57 10.20 3.35
C ASN A 42 -26.36 10.48 4.23
N VAL A 43 -25.19 10.57 3.61
CA VAL A 43 -23.94 10.91 4.27
C VAL A 43 -23.17 11.94 3.43
N ASP A 44 -22.27 12.70 4.05
CA ASP A 44 -21.41 13.63 3.36
C ASP A 44 -20.47 12.90 2.39
N SER A 45 -20.15 13.54 1.27
CA SER A 45 -19.33 12.96 0.21
C SER A 45 -17.86 13.34 0.36
N TYR A 46 -17.00 12.73 -0.48
CA TYR A 46 -15.57 13.07 -0.62
C TYR A 46 -14.73 12.85 0.66
N GLY A 47 -15.12 11.86 1.47
CA GLY A 47 -14.37 11.45 2.66
C GLY A 47 -14.64 12.31 3.90
N ASP A 48 -15.69 13.12 3.90
CA ASP A 48 -16.10 13.89 5.07
C ASP A 48 -17.22 13.19 5.89
N ASP A 49 -17.46 11.90 5.58
CA ASP A 49 -18.44 11.02 6.19
C ASP A 49 -17.97 10.35 7.49
N GLN A 50 -18.90 9.80 8.24
CA GLN A 50 -18.63 9.10 9.51
C GLN A 50 -17.77 7.83 9.32
N TRP A 51 -17.87 7.17 8.17
CA TRP A 51 -17.16 5.93 7.89
C TRP A 51 -15.66 6.22 7.70
N THR A 52 -15.33 7.29 6.96
CA THR A 52 -13.96 7.79 6.82
C THR A 52 -13.33 8.13 8.17
N ASN A 53 -14.07 8.84 9.03
CA ASN A 53 -13.61 9.17 10.36
C ASN A 53 -13.39 7.92 11.24
N ASN A 54 -14.29 6.94 11.15
CA ASN A 54 -14.16 5.67 11.85
C ASN A 54 -12.96 4.85 11.36
N LEU A 55 -12.71 4.83 10.05
CA LEU A 55 -11.53 4.15 9.47
C LEU A 55 -10.24 4.75 10.01
N GLU A 56 -10.10 6.07 9.99
CA GLU A 56 -8.93 6.77 10.52
C GLU A 56 -8.72 6.49 12.02
N ARG A 57 -9.80 6.45 12.79
CA ARG A 57 -9.75 6.07 14.21
C ARG A 57 -9.28 4.63 14.40
N LYS A 58 -9.86 3.66 13.67
CA LYS A 58 -9.48 2.24 13.74
C LYS A 58 -8.03 2.00 13.35
N PHE A 59 -7.55 2.63 12.28
CA PHE A 59 -6.13 2.55 11.92
C PHE A 59 -5.24 3.23 12.95
N SER A 60 -5.67 4.33 13.56
CA SER A 60 -4.90 4.97 14.63
C SER A 60 -4.77 4.07 15.87
N GLU A 61 -5.82 3.33 16.22
CA GLU A 61 -5.79 2.31 17.27
C GLU A 61 -4.85 1.14 16.88
N LEU A 62 -4.99 0.61 15.66
CA LEU A 62 -4.22 -0.51 15.15
C LEU A 62 -2.70 -0.21 15.10
N PHE A 63 -2.35 1.00 14.71
CA PHE A 63 -0.96 1.44 14.62
C PHE A 63 -0.44 2.11 15.90
N GLU A 64 -1.21 2.15 16.98
CA GLU A 64 -0.82 2.74 18.26
C GLU A 64 -0.35 4.21 18.11
N LYS A 65 -0.89 4.93 17.13
CA LYS A 65 -0.50 6.29 16.80
C LYS A 65 -1.57 6.96 15.97
N LYS A 66 -1.80 8.25 16.19
CA LYS A 66 -2.65 9.05 15.30
C LYS A 66 -2.04 9.05 13.89
N VAL A 67 -2.78 8.48 12.94
CA VAL A 67 -2.41 8.41 11.52
C VAL A 67 -3.38 9.23 10.69
N LYS A 68 -2.99 9.52 9.45
CA LYS A 68 -3.90 10.05 8.42
C LYS A 68 -4.09 8.98 7.37
N VAL A 69 -5.36 8.73 6.99
CA VAL A 69 -5.73 7.66 6.08
C VAL A 69 -6.45 8.23 4.87
N PHE A 70 -6.06 7.77 3.70
CA PHE A 70 -6.74 8.04 2.42
C PHE A 70 -7.01 6.72 1.72
N THR A 71 -8.11 6.65 1.00
CA THR A 71 -8.51 5.44 0.26
C THR A 71 -8.18 5.56 -1.22
N ALA A 72 -7.90 4.42 -1.84
CA ALA A 72 -7.76 4.26 -3.27
C ALA A 72 -8.44 2.96 -3.72
N ILE A 73 -8.78 2.85 -5.01
CA ILE A 73 -9.48 1.68 -5.55
C ILE A 73 -8.49 0.54 -5.84
N THR A 74 -7.27 0.85 -6.26
CA THR A 74 -6.27 -0.13 -6.67
C THR A 74 -4.95 0.07 -5.95
N GLY A 75 -4.17 -1.01 -5.79
CA GLY A 75 -2.81 -0.96 -5.24
C GLY A 75 -1.90 -0.04 -6.05
N THR A 76 -1.99 -0.08 -7.39
CA THR A 76 -1.23 0.83 -8.28
C THR A 76 -1.53 2.30 -7.99
N ALA A 77 -2.81 2.66 -7.82
CA ALA A 77 -3.16 4.04 -7.46
C ALA A 77 -2.64 4.40 -6.07
N ALA A 78 -2.75 3.50 -5.11
CA ALA A 78 -2.27 3.70 -3.74
C ALA A 78 -0.74 3.91 -3.71
N ASN A 79 0.04 3.03 -4.36
CA ASN A 79 1.49 3.14 -4.45
C ASN A 79 1.92 4.45 -5.14
N SER A 80 1.33 4.73 -6.31
CA SER A 80 1.67 5.92 -7.09
C SER A 80 1.39 7.22 -6.33
N LEU A 81 0.25 7.31 -5.63
CA LEU A 81 -0.12 8.47 -4.84
C LEU A 81 0.74 8.61 -3.57
N ALA A 82 1.01 7.51 -2.88
CA ALA A 82 1.90 7.51 -1.72
C ALA A 82 3.30 8.03 -2.10
N LEU A 83 3.86 7.49 -3.19
CA LEU A 83 5.16 7.88 -3.70
C LEU A 83 5.18 9.34 -4.18
N SER A 84 4.11 9.81 -4.87
CA SER A 84 4.04 11.20 -5.35
C SER A 84 3.93 12.22 -4.22
N ALA A 85 3.44 11.82 -3.05
CA ALA A 85 3.35 12.70 -1.88
C ALA A 85 4.71 12.94 -1.21
N ILE A 86 5.63 11.96 -1.30
CA ILE A 86 6.90 11.97 -0.56
C ILE A 86 8.15 12.06 -1.44
N THR A 87 7.97 12.10 -2.77
CA THR A 87 9.09 12.12 -3.73
C THR A 87 8.96 13.32 -4.64
N PRO A 88 9.96 14.20 -4.74
CA PRO A 88 9.97 15.27 -5.73
C PRO A 88 10.15 14.71 -7.15
N ASN A 89 9.71 15.46 -8.17
CA ASN A 89 9.75 15.03 -9.57
C ASN A 89 11.17 14.80 -10.13
N TYR A 90 12.19 15.34 -9.49
CA TYR A 90 13.62 15.10 -9.80
C TYR A 90 14.25 14.06 -8.85
N GLY A 91 13.43 13.34 -8.09
CA GLY A 91 13.89 12.37 -7.09
C GLY A 91 14.15 10.97 -7.65
N ASN A 92 14.89 10.19 -6.86
CA ASN A 92 15.02 8.75 -7.05
C ASN A 92 14.15 7.99 -6.05
N ILE A 93 13.53 6.92 -6.52
CA ILE A 93 12.84 5.92 -5.72
C ILE A 93 13.63 4.61 -5.83
N TYR A 94 14.28 4.22 -4.75
CA TYR A 94 15.02 2.96 -4.68
C TYR A 94 14.07 1.81 -4.33
N CYS A 95 14.03 0.78 -5.16
CA CYS A 95 13.17 -0.39 -4.96
C CYS A 95 13.85 -1.67 -5.42
N HIS A 96 13.33 -2.84 -5.02
CA HIS A 96 13.84 -4.11 -5.54
C HIS A 96 13.45 -4.26 -7.03
N LYS A 97 14.31 -4.91 -7.83
CA LYS A 97 14.09 -5.05 -9.29
C LYS A 97 12.79 -5.76 -9.67
N ILE A 98 12.28 -6.65 -8.83
CA ILE A 98 10.99 -7.34 -9.05
C ILE A 98 9.85 -6.74 -8.24
N SER A 99 10.03 -5.58 -7.60
CA SER A 99 8.92 -4.91 -6.89
C SER A 99 7.80 -4.55 -7.85
N HIS A 100 6.57 -4.66 -7.39
CA HIS A 100 5.37 -4.39 -8.18
C HIS A 100 5.40 -3.02 -8.86
N ILE A 101 5.85 -1.98 -8.15
CA ILE A 101 6.00 -0.62 -8.69
C ILE A 101 6.94 -0.53 -9.90
N ASN A 102 7.89 -1.48 -10.04
CA ASN A 102 8.83 -1.50 -11.16
C ASN A 102 8.34 -2.35 -12.33
N VAL A 103 7.65 -3.48 -12.06
CA VAL A 103 7.38 -4.48 -13.11
C VAL A 103 5.91 -4.54 -13.54
N ASP A 104 4.96 -4.18 -12.66
CA ASP A 104 3.52 -4.44 -12.88
C ASP A 104 2.62 -3.19 -12.74
N GLU A 105 3.17 -1.98 -12.75
CA GLU A 105 2.39 -0.74 -12.64
C GLU A 105 2.48 0.19 -13.87
N CYS A 106 3.03 -0.31 -14.97
CA CYS A 106 3.03 0.37 -16.29
C CYS A 106 3.55 1.82 -16.23
N GLY A 107 4.55 2.12 -15.40
CA GLY A 107 5.10 3.47 -15.25
C GLY A 107 4.21 4.45 -14.46
N ALA A 108 3.20 3.97 -13.76
CA ALA A 108 2.31 4.83 -12.98
C ALA A 108 3.05 5.60 -11.86
N PRO A 109 4.00 5.02 -11.11
CA PRO A 109 4.77 5.77 -10.12
C PRO A 109 5.53 6.94 -10.74
N GLU A 110 6.20 6.75 -11.87
CA GLU A 110 6.93 7.81 -12.58
C GLU A 110 5.98 8.89 -13.11
N PHE A 111 4.82 8.49 -13.63
CA PHE A 111 3.82 9.42 -14.14
C PHE A 111 3.25 10.31 -13.03
N PHE A 112 2.80 9.72 -11.92
CA PHE A 112 2.16 10.46 -10.83
C PHE A 112 3.15 11.28 -10.00
N THR A 113 4.41 10.88 -9.90
CA THR A 113 5.47 11.69 -9.28
C THR A 113 5.92 12.85 -10.18
N GLY A 114 5.51 12.87 -11.45
CA GLY A 114 5.90 13.89 -12.42
C GLY A 114 7.33 13.71 -12.94
N GLY A 115 7.85 12.46 -12.93
CA GLY A 115 9.13 12.12 -13.53
C GLY A 115 10.21 11.61 -12.57
N ALA A 116 9.87 11.30 -11.32
CA ALA A 116 10.83 10.64 -10.44
C ALA A 116 11.27 9.30 -11.04
N LYS A 117 12.54 8.96 -10.83
CA LYS A 117 13.16 7.79 -11.45
C LYS A 117 13.18 6.60 -10.50
N LEU A 118 12.69 5.44 -10.94
CA LEU A 118 12.93 4.19 -10.24
C LEU A 118 14.37 3.75 -10.40
N ILE A 119 15.04 3.47 -9.29
CA ILE A 119 16.39 2.91 -9.23
C ILE A 119 16.27 1.51 -8.64
N THR A 120 16.44 0.52 -9.50
CA THR A 120 16.29 -0.88 -9.10
C THR A 120 17.55 -1.38 -8.39
N ILE A 121 17.35 -2.09 -7.31
CA ILE A 121 18.39 -2.75 -6.52
C ILE A 121 18.21 -4.27 -6.67
N ASP A 122 19.32 -4.94 -6.97
CA ASP A 122 19.36 -6.40 -6.92
C ASP A 122 19.37 -6.88 -5.46
N GLY A 123 18.80 -8.05 -5.25
CA GLY A 123 18.75 -8.65 -3.93
C GLY A 123 18.26 -10.10 -4.01
N PHE A 124 18.09 -10.73 -2.87
CA PHE A 124 17.70 -12.13 -2.79
C PHE A 124 16.22 -12.26 -2.39
N ASN A 125 15.48 -13.06 -3.14
CA ASN A 125 14.06 -13.37 -2.86
C ASN A 125 13.17 -12.11 -2.69
N GLY A 126 13.31 -11.11 -3.58
CA GLY A 126 12.49 -9.90 -3.54
C GLY A 126 12.91 -8.87 -2.48
N LYS A 127 13.99 -9.12 -1.75
CA LYS A 127 14.54 -8.20 -0.74
C LYS A 127 15.93 -7.73 -1.11
N PHE A 128 16.23 -6.47 -0.81
CA PHE A 128 17.59 -5.95 -0.80
C PHE A 128 18.03 -5.64 0.64
N SER A 129 19.31 -5.67 0.89
CA SER A 129 19.85 -5.33 2.20
C SER A 129 20.13 -3.82 2.34
N ALA A 130 20.32 -3.37 3.57
CA ALA A 130 20.78 -2.00 3.84
C ALA A 130 22.11 -1.67 3.15
N GLU A 131 23.01 -2.65 3.03
CA GLU A 131 24.28 -2.49 2.33
C GLU A 131 24.08 -2.34 0.82
N ASP A 132 23.13 -3.09 0.21
CA ASP A 132 22.80 -2.94 -1.19
C ASP A 132 22.20 -1.56 -1.46
N LEU A 133 21.32 -1.06 -0.59
CA LEU A 133 20.82 0.31 -0.67
C LEU A 133 21.98 1.31 -0.62
N ARG A 134 22.87 1.19 0.37
CA ARG A 134 24.01 2.10 0.56
C ARG A 134 24.91 2.18 -0.69
N LYS A 135 25.16 1.05 -1.35
CA LYS A 135 25.97 0.98 -2.58
C LYS A 135 25.32 1.66 -3.79
N ASN A 136 23.99 1.75 -3.79
CA ASN A 136 23.23 2.32 -4.90
C ASN A 136 22.93 3.82 -4.74
N ILE A 137 23.06 4.40 -3.53
CA ILE A 137 22.87 5.84 -3.30
C ILE A 137 24.03 6.60 -3.95
N ARG A 138 23.71 7.42 -4.96
CA ARG A 138 24.68 8.19 -5.74
C ARG A 138 24.09 9.53 -6.18
N GLY A 139 24.95 10.48 -6.50
CA GLY A 139 24.58 11.73 -7.16
C GLY A 139 23.97 12.78 -6.24
N GLU A 140 24.01 12.60 -4.91
CA GLU A 140 23.54 13.61 -3.96
C GLU A 140 24.26 14.96 -4.18
N GLY A 141 23.47 16.03 -4.33
CA GLY A 141 23.98 17.38 -4.58
C GLY A 141 24.54 17.64 -5.98
N VAL A 142 24.61 16.63 -6.86
CA VAL A 142 25.07 16.78 -8.24
C VAL A 142 23.90 17.16 -9.13
N VAL A 143 23.92 18.38 -9.72
CA VAL A 143 22.82 18.94 -10.51
C VAL A 143 22.45 18.12 -11.76
N HIS A 144 23.38 17.33 -12.28
CA HIS A 144 23.16 16.47 -13.45
C HIS A 144 22.49 15.12 -13.12
N ASN A 145 22.29 14.82 -11.84
CA ASN A 145 21.70 13.55 -11.39
C ASN A 145 20.36 13.77 -10.71
N THR A 146 19.44 12.82 -10.88
CA THR A 146 18.27 12.72 -10.02
C THR A 146 18.69 12.48 -8.57
N GLN A 147 17.96 13.05 -7.62
CA GLN A 147 18.39 13.12 -6.22
C GLN A 147 17.84 11.95 -5.39
N PRO A 148 18.64 11.34 -4.50
CA PRO A 148 18.15 10.35 -3.55
C PRO A 148 16.98 10.94 -2.74
N SER A 149 15.80 10.30 -2.80
CA SER A 149 14.59 10.88 -2.20
C SER A 149 13.74 9.87 -1.44
N THR A 150 13.55 8.67 -1.98
CA THR A 150 12.63 7.69 -1.40
C THR A 150 13.18 6.28 -1.52
N VAL A 151 12.91 5.46 -0.50
CA VAL A 151 13.11 4.01 -0.53
C VAL A 151 11.75 3.35 -0.46
N SER A 152 11.49 2.38 -1.33
CA SER A 152 10.26 1.58 -1.32
C SER A 152 10.61 0.11 -1.09
N ILE A 153 10.02 -0.49 -0.07
CA ILE A 153 10.11 -1.92 0.23
C ILE A 153 8.73 -2.55 0.18
N THR A 154 8.64 -3.83 -0.18
CA THR A 154 7.37 -4.57 -0.22
C THR A 154 7.27 -5.54 0.96
N GLN A 155 6.13 -5.55 1.67
CA GLN A 155 5.93 -6.37 2.87
C GLN A 155 4.52 -7.02 2.86
N SER A 156 4.40 -8.33 2.61
CA SER A 156 5.48 -9.26 2.20
C SER A 156 5.85 -9.03 0.74
N CYS A 157 7.07 -9.44 0.38
CA CYS A 157 7.57 -9.32 -0.99
C CYS A 157 6.77 -10.20 -1.96
N GLU A 158 6.95 -9.96 -3.25
CA GLU A 158 6.31 -10.68 -4.37
C GLU A 158 6.59 -12.19 -4.35
N THR A 159 7.71 -12.59 -3.76
CA THR A 159 8.08 -14.00 -3.56
C THR A 159 7.50 -14.63 -2.28
N GLY A 160 6.71 -13.89 -1.50
CA GLY A 160 6.14 -14.31 -0.22
C GLY A 160 7.09 -14.20 0.99
N VAL A 161 8.30 -13.72 0.78
CA VAL A 161 9.27 -13.52 1.88
C VAL A 161 8.98 -12.22 2.63
N VAL A 162 9.23 -12.19 3.93
CA VAL A 162 9.05 -11.00 4.76
C VAL A 162 10.39 -10.37 5.17
N TYR A 163 10.44 -9.06 5.24
CA TYR A 163 11.51 -8.34 5.92
C TYR A 163 11.33 -8.50 7.44
N LYS A 164 12.39 -8.88 8.14
CA LYS A 164 12.42 -8.84 9.61
C LYS A 164 12.54 -7.40 10.10
N ILE A 165 12.15 -7.15 11.34
CA ILE A 165 12.20 -5.80 11.95
C ILE A 165 13.61 -5.19 11.84
N ASP A 166 14.63 -5.95 12.21
CA ASP A 166 16.02 -5.48 12.16
C ASP A 166 16.52 -5.18 10.74
N GLU A 167 16.00 -5.88 9.71
CA GLU A 167 16.29 -5.58 8.31
C GLU A 167 15.65 -4.24 7.91
N ILE A 168 14.37 -4.02 8.29
CA ILE A 168 13.67 -2.76 8.04
C ILE A 168 14.40 -1.60 8.72
N GLU A 169 14.73 -1.73 10.00
CA GLU A 169 15.42 -0.70 10.78
C GLU A 169 16.78 -0.32 10.18
N LYS A 170 17.54 -1.30 9.69
CA LYS A 170 18.82 -1.04 9.01
C LYS A 170 18.61 -0.23 7.71
N ILE A 171 17.59 -0.56 6.92
CA ILE A 171 17.25 0.16 5.68
C ILE A 171 16.79 1.58 6.01
N THR A 172 15.85 1.74 6.94
CA THR A 172 15.30 3.05 7.31
C THR A 172 16.36 3.96 7.96
N LYS A 173 17.32 3.39 8.68
CA LYS A 173 18.47 4.12 9.24
C LYS A 173 19.34 4.73 8.13
N ILE A 174 19.60 3.98 7.05
CA ILE A 174 20.34 4.49 5.88
C ILE A 174 19.51 5.55 5.16
N ALA A 175 18.22 5.29 4.92
CA ALA A 175 17.31 6.25 4.31
C ALA A 175 17.32 7.58 5.08
N LYS A 176 17.12 7.52 6.39
CA LYS A 176 17.11 8.71 7.27
C LYS A 176 18.45 9.48 7.26
N LYS A 177 19.59 8.76 7.24
CA LYS A 177 20.92 9.39 7.14
C LYS A 177 21.10 10.19 5.87
N ASN A 178 20.42 9.80 4.78
CA ASN A 178 20.46 10.46 3.47
C ASN A 178 19.20 11.30 3.20
N ASN A 179 18.47 11.72 4.23
CA ASN A 179 17.25 12.54 4.14
C ASN A 179 16.16 11.95 3.24
N MET A 180 16.15 10.64 3.04
CA MET A 180 15.14 9.95 2.23
C MET A 180 13.94 9.54 3.08
N LYS A 181 12.75 9.55 2.46
CA LYS A 181 11.52 8.98 2.99
C LYS A 181 11.45 7.48 2.71
N VAL A 182 10.66 6.76 3.51
CA VAL A 182 10.48 5.31 3.32
C VAL A 182 9.00 4.97 3.13
N HIS A 183 8.70 4.42 1.97
CA HIS A 183 7.42 3.83 1.59
C HIS A 183 7.46 2.31 1.82
N MET A 184 6.34 1.76 2.32
CA MET A 184 6.13 0.32 2.39
C MET A 184 4.91 -0.04 1.54
N ASP A 185 5.12 -0.83 0.49
CA ASP A 185 4.04 -1.51 -0.21
C ASP A 185 3.56 -2.68 0.65
N GLY A 186 2.37 -2.55 1.17
CA GLY A 186 1.70 -3.51 2.03
C GLY A 186 0.52 -4.23 1.38
N ALA A 187 0.57 -4.50 0.07
CA ALA A 187 -0.47 -5.27 -0.63
C ALA A 187 -0.81 -6.59 0.09
N ARG A 188 0.17 -7.17 0.81
CA ARG A 188 0.01 -8.38 1.64
C ARG A 188 0.49 -8.17 3.08
N PHE A 189 0.27 -6.96 3.61
CA PHE A 189 0.74 -6.56 4.94
C PHE A 189 0.18 -7.46 6.06
N SER A 190 -1.08 -7.84 5.98
CA SER A 190 -1.71 -8.72 6.97
C SER A 190 -0.99 -10.07 7.08
N ASN A 191 -0.54 -10.63 5.97
CA ASN A 191 0.22 -11.89 5.94
C ASN A 191 1.58 -11.71 6.64
N ALA A 192 2.23 -10.57 6.45
CA ALA A 192 3.50 -10.26 7.11
C ALA A 192 3.32 -10.09 8.64
N VAL A 193 2.24 -9.44 9.08
CA VAL A 193 1.91 -9.29 10.52
C VAL A 193 1.78 -10.66 11.18
N VAL A 194 1.01 -11.57 10.56
CA VAL A 194 0.83 -12.95 11.07
C VAL A 194 2.15 -13.71 11.08
N SER A 195 2.91 -13.63 10.00
CA SER A 195 4.19 -14.33 9.87
C SER A 195 5.23 -13.88 10.90
N LEU A 196 5.34 -12.58 11.12
CA LEU A 196 6.33 -12.00 12.04
C LEU A 196 5.89 -12.09 13.51
N LYS A 197 4.60 -12.29 13.79
CA LYS A 197 4.00 -12.22 15.13
C LYS A 197 4.36 -10.92 15.85
N LYS A 198 4.27 -9.81 15.11
CA LYS A 198 4.58 -8.46 15.56
C LYS A 198 3.39 -7.55 15.36
N THR A 199 3.33 -6.45 16.14
CA THR A 199 2.25 -5.47 15.95
C THR A 199 2.45 -4.72 14.63
N PRO A 200 1.37 -4.24 13.99
CA PRO A 200 1.46 -3.36 12.83
C PRO A 200 2.35 -2.14 13.07
N ALA A 201 2.31 -1.58 14.27
CA ALA A 201 3.16 -0.45 14.67
C ALA A 201 4.66 -0.79 14.66
N GLU A 202 5.04 -1.98 15.17
CA GLU A 202 6.44 -2.43 15.18
C GLU A 202 6.97 -2.62 13.75
N ILE A 203 6.15 -3.18 12.85
CA ILE A 203 6.55 -3.45 11.46
C ILE A 203 6.65 -2.16 10.64
N THR A 204 5.99 -1.08 11.05
CA THR A 204 5.88 0.15 10.27
C THR A 204 6.63 1.33 10.90
N TRP A 205 5.90 2.28 11.47
CA TRP A 205 6.46 3.55 11.90
C TRP A 205 7.49 3.44 13.03
N LYS A 206 7.37 2.43 13.92
CA LYS A 206 8.39 2.17 14.96
C LYS A 206 9.72 1.73 14.35
N SER A 207 9.67 1.04 13.20
CA SER A 207 10.85 0.67 12.40
C SER A 207 11.26 1.74 11.39
N GLY A 208 10.61 2.92 11.37
CA GLY A 208 11.02 4.07 10.57
C GLY A 208 10.32 4.25 9.23
N ILE A 209 9.22 3.55 8.96
CA ILE A 209 8.38 3.75 7.77
C ILE A 209 7.61 5.07 7.88
N ASP A 210 7.58 5.86 6.80
CA ASP A 210 6.87 7.13 6.72
C ASP A 210 5.45 6.99 6.17
N VAL A 211 5.25 6.11 5.19
CA VAL A 211 3.93 5.83 4.58
C VAL A 211 3.80 4.35 4.24
N LEU A 212 2.61 3.81 4.48
CA LEU A 212 2.21 2.44 4.15
C LEU A 212 1.05 2.47 3.15
N THR A 213 1.14 1.74 2.06
CA THR A 213 -0.02 1.32 1.27
C THR A 213 -0.52 -0.01 1.80
N PHE A 214 -1.70 -0.01 2.40
CA PHE A 214 -2.30 -1.20 3.01
C PHE A 214 -3.26 -1.85 2.02
N GLY A 215 -2.99 -3.10 1.65
CA GLY A 215 -3.80 -3.86 0.72
C GLY A 215 -5.03 -4.48 1.39
N GLY A 216 -6.20 -3.96 1.08
CA GLY A 216 -7.47 -4.53 1.50
C GLY A 216 -8.01 -5.57 0.51
N THR A 217 -7.90 -5.32 -0.78
CA THR A 217 -8.48 -6.16 -1.84
C THR A 217 -7.99 -7.62 -1.77
N LYS A 218 -6.69 -7.84 -1.60
CA LYS A 218 -6.12 -9.19 -1.46
C LYS A 218 -6.40 -9.85 -0.10
N ASN A 219 -7.07 -9.15 0.81
CA ASN A 219 -7.43 -9.60 2.16
C ASN A 219 -8.94 -9.65 2.38
N GLY A 220 -9.71 -9.88 1.31
CA GLY A 220 -11.15 -10.08 1.37
C GLY A 220 -12.00 -8.81 1.31
N CYS A 221 -11.40 -7.66 1.04
CA CYS A 221 -12.15 -6.44 0.71
C CYS A 221 -12.52 -6.39 -0.78
N LEU A 222 -13.35 -5.43 -1.16
CA LEU A 222 -13.77 -5.17 -2.54
C LEU A 222 -13.18 -3.82 -2.97
N ASP A 223 -12.19 -3.86 -3.90
CA ASP A 223 -11.56 -2.66 -4.49
C ASP A 223 -11.20 -1.57 -3.47
N ALA A 224 -10.57 -1.97 -2.36
CA ALA A 224 -10.28 -1.08 -1.25
C ALA A 224 -8.81 -1.19 -0.80
N GLU A 225 -8.10 -0.09 -0.97
CA GLU A 225 -6.72 0.09 -0.53
C GLU A 225 -6.65 1.33 0.38
N ALA A 226 -5.76 1.32 1.36
CA ALA A 226 -5.56 2.47 2.24
C ALA A 226 -4.12 2.99 2.15
N ILE A 227 -3.98 4.31 2.05
CA ILE A 227 -2.70 5.00 2.12
C ILE A 227 -2.61 5.62 3.51
N ILE A 228 -1.67 5.16 4.31
CA ILE A 228 -1.55 5.49 5.72
C ILE A 228 -0.28 6.26 5.97
N PHE A 229 -0.41 7.54 6.31
CA PHE A 229 0.70 8.42 6.65
C PHE A 229 0.91 8.46 8.16
N PHE A 230 2.14 8.25 8.58
CA PHE A 230 2.54 8.29 9.98
C PHE A 230 3.04 9.68 10.42
N LYS A 231 3.17 10.64 9.49
CA LYS A 231 3.57 12.02 9.76
C LYS A 231 2.66 13.00 9.02
N SER A 232 2.27 14.09 9.68
CA SER A 232 1.36 15.08 9.12
C SER A 232 1.99 15.97 8.04
N GLU A 233 3.29 16.14 8.04
CA GLU A 233 4.02 16.94 7.05
C GLU A 233 3.94 16.36 5.64
N ASP A 234 3.79 15.05 5.51
CA ASP A 234 3.76 14.33 4.24
C ASP A 234 2.42 14.42 3.51
N ILE A 235 1.38 15.03 4.12
CA ILE A 235 0.01 15.05 3.59
C ILE A 235 -0.49 16.42 3.11
N LYS A 236 0.33 17.46 3.20
CA LYS A 236 -0.10 18.86 3.01
C LYS A 236 -0.95 19.09 1.75
N ASN A 237 -0.65 18.42 0.65
CA ASN A 237 -1.34 18.58 -0.63
C ASN A 237 -2.02 17.28 -1.11
N PHE A 238 -2.13 16.27 -0.27
CA PHE A 238 -2.53 14.93 -0.70
C PHE A 238 -3.97 14.88 -1.27
N LYS A 239 -4.92 15.61 -0.69
CA LYS A 239 -6.30 15.67 -1.23
C LYS A 239 -6.35 16.18 -2.68
N TYR A 240 -5.44 17.08 -3.07
CA TYR A 240 -5.34 17.54 -4.47
C TYR A 240 -4.79 16.45 -5.39
N LEU A 241 -3.79 15.70 -4.95
CA LEU A 241 -3.26 14.53 -5.68
C LEU A 241 -4.34 13.47 -5.85
N GLN A 242 -5.06 13.15 -4.77
CA GLN A 242 -6.17 12.19 -4.77
C GLN A 242 -7.30 12.64 -5.72
N LYS A 243 -7.69 13.91 -5.71
CA LYS A 243 -8.70 14.44 -6.63
C LYS A 243 -8.23 14.38 -8.08
N ARG A 244 -7.00 14.82 -8.35
CA ARG A 244 -6.41 14.85 -9.70
C ARG A 244 -6.26 13.46 -10.32
N SER A 245 -6.03 12.43 -9.50
CA SER A 245 -5.91 11.03 -9.94
C SER A 245 -7.25 10.32 -10.12
N GLY A 246 -8.38 10.98 -9.82
CA GLY A 246 -9.70 10.35 -9.84
C GLY A 246 -9.99 9.44 -8.63
N GLN A 247 -9.14 9.44 -7.60
CA GLN A 247 -9.30 8.58 -6.42
C GLN A 247 -10.08 9.25 -5.27
N LEU A 248 -10.47 10.51 -5.41
CA LEU A 248 -11.38 11.18 -4.47
C LEU A 248 -12.82 10.95 -4.93
N LEU A 249 -13.42 9.88 -4.43
CA LEU A 249 -14.75 9.45 -4.85
C LEU A 249 -15.86 10.24 -4.15
N SER A 250 -16.97 10.43 -4.85
CA SER A 250 -18.16 11.10 -4.30
C SER A 250 -18.89 10.24 -3.27
N LEU A 251 -18.97 8.92 -3.50
CA LEU A 251 -19.39 7.94 -2.50
C LEU A 251 -18.14 7.38 -1.84
N SER A 252 -18.12 7.32 -0.51
CA SER A 252 -16.94 6.79 0.19
C SER A 252 -16.77 5.30 -0.09
N LEU A 253 -15.59 4.91 -0.55
CA LEU A 253 -15.19 3.50 -0.71
C LEU A 253 -15.17 2.73 0.61
N ILE A 254 -15.27 3.41 1.73
CA ILE A 254 -15.17 2.84 3.08
C ILE A 254 -16.45 2.09 3.46
N HIS A 255 -17.54 2.33 2.75
CA HIS A 255 -18.66 1.41 2.79
C HIS A 255 -18.26 -0.05 2.47
N ILE A 256 -17.03 -0.25 2.01
CA ILE A 256 -16.51 -1.50 1.45
C ILE A 256 -15.55 -2.23 2.41
N SER A 257 -15.01 -1.59 3.45
CA SER A 257 -13.90 -2.17 4.21
C SER A 257 -13.91 -1.88 5.70
N GLU A 258 -14.91 -2.36 6.44
CA GLU A 258 -14.73 -2.43 7.87
C GLU A 258 -14.03 -3.74 8.25
N PRO A 259 -12.75 -3.72 8.74
CA PRO A 259 -12.12 -4.95 9.21
C PRO A 259 -12.88 -5.44 10.44
N THR A 260 -13.64 -6.52 10.27
CA THR A 260 -14.23 -7.24 11.38
C THR A 260 -13.12 -7.88 12.20
N ARG A 261 -13.08 -7.57 13.48
CA ARG A 261 -12.20 -8.25 14.43
C ARG A 261 -12.56 -9.74 14.49
N ARG A 262 -11.59 -10.59 14.30
CA ARG A 262 -11.38 -11.84 15.00
C ARG A 262 -9.92 -11.98 15.38
#